data_8fdccff93fa60bfec6663fd364c6df01
#
_entry.id   8fdccff93fa60bfec6663fd364c6df01
#
_cell.length_a   1.000
_cell.length_b   1.000
_cell.length_c   1.000
_cell.angle_alpha   90.00
_cell.angle_beta   90.00
_cell.angle_gamma   90.00
#
_symmetry.space_group_name_H-M   'P 1'
#
loop_
_entity.id
_entity.type
_entity.pdbx_description
1 polymer ?
#
loop_
_entity_poly.entity_id
_entity_poly.type
_entity_poly.pdbx_seq_one_letter_code
_entity_poly.pdbx_strand_id
1 'polypeptide(L)'
;MKTLLNILVLAALTTAGAWADIVVQFDNPHQTGHPGDTLQFLGVISNTGSDSVFLNGDGLTLSGISFTIADQFFTTVPLSLGGGSSSSDILLFDVTLSNPLLDPAGTYPGSYTLLGGVDGNAQDNLASANFDVTTADRTTVPEPSTMSLLGVALALSLIVKFLACRGNPSNG
;
A
#
# COMPACT_ATOMS: atom_id res chain seq x y z
N MET A 1 62.95 8.59 6.55
CA MET A 1 62.14 7.52 5.91
C MET A 1 60.90 7.11 6.72
N LYS A 2 60.95 6.95 8.03
CA LYS A 2 59.77 6.54 8.85
C LYS A 2 58.63 7.58 8.84
N THR A 3 58.94 8.87 8.80
CA THR A 3 57.93 9.96 8.74
C THR A 3 57.18 10.03 7.41
N LEU A 4 57.84 9.78 6.28
CA LEU A 4 57.23 9.72 4.95
C LEU A 4 56.29 8.52 4.79
N LEU A 5 56.63 7.38 5.40
CA LEU A 5 55.80 6.18 5.39
C LEU A 5 54.48 6.40 6.17
N ASN A 6 54.54 7.10 7.29
CA ASN A 6 53.37 7.41 8.10
C ASN A 6 52.39 8.38 7.40
N ILE A 7 52.92 9.34 6.63
CA ILE A 7 52.07 10.26 5.82
C ILE A 7 51.40 9.51 4.68
N LEU A 8 52.08 8.57 4.03
CA LEU A 8 51.50 7.78 2.95
C LEU A 8 50.40 6.86 3.44
N VAL A 9 50.55 6.26 4.62
CA VAL A 9 49.51 5.40 5.24
C VAL A 9 48.28 6.22 5.65
N LEU A 10 48.47 7.45 6.17
CA LEU A 10 47.35 8.33 6.55
C LEU A 10 46.58 8.84 5.32
N ALA A 11 47.24 9.08 4.19
CA ALA A 11 46.59 9.50 2.95
C ALA A 11 45.77 8.36 2.29
N ALA A 12 46.12 7.10 2.52
CA ALA A 12 45.40 5.94 1.98
C ALA A 12 44.10 5.62 2.73
N LEU A 13 43.86 6.18 3.91
CA LEU A 13 42.67 5.94 4.72
C LEU A 13 41.53 6.93 4.46
N THR A 14 41.69 7.92 3.57
CA THR A 14 40.70 8.97 3.34
C THR A 14 39.83 8.77 2.09
N THR A 15 39.94 7.63 1.41
CA THR A 15 38.99 7.28 0.35
C THR A 15 37.79 6.48 0.91
N ALA A 16 37.16 7.00 1.94
CA ALA A 16 35.77 6.64 2.17
C ALA A 16 34.99 7.28 1.02
N GLY A 17 34.65 6.48 0.00
CA GLY A 17 33.78 6.93 -1.07
C GLY A 17 32.52 7.49 -0.42
N ALA A 18 32.17 8.74 -0.73
CA ALA A 18 30.88 9.28 -0.39
C ALA A 18 29.86 8.49 -1.23
N TRP A 19 29.24 7.50 -0.62
CA TRP A 19 28.13 6.76 -1.25
C TRP A 19 26.93 7.68 -1.18
N ALA A 20 26.19 7.74 -2.25
CA ALA A 20 24.87 8.37 -2.21
C ALA A 20 24.02 7.56 -1.22
N ASP A 21 23.53 8.23 -0.22
CA ASP A 21 22.61 7.62 0.77
C ASP A 21 21.20 8.05 0.38
N ILE A 22 20.54 7.18 -0.38
CA ILE A 22 19.18 7.41 -0.81
C ILE A 22 18.22 6.89 0.25
N VAL A 23 17.25 7.69 0.58
CA VAL A 23 16.15 7.36 1.50
C VAL A 23 14.83 7.51 0.79
N VAL A 24 13.97 6.51 0.89
CA VAL A 24 12.57 6.56 0.49
C VAL A 24 11.71 6.61 1.74
N GLN A 25 10.87 7.62 1.84
CA GLN A 25 9.95 7.80 2.96
C GLN A 25 8.52 7.93 2.46
N PHE A 26 7.67 6.99 2.82
CA PHE A 26 6.23 7.07 2.55
C PHE A 26 5.55 8.04 3.52
N ASP A 27 4.56 8.76 3.04
CA ASP A 27 3.69 9.61 3.88
C ASP A 27 2.81 8.76 4.78
N ASN A 28 2.24 7.70 4.21
CA ASN A 28 1.41 6.75 4.91
C ASN A 28 1.76 5.32 4.48
N PRO A 29 2.72 4.66 5.16
CA PRO A 29 3.12 3.31 4.83
C PRO A 29 2.09 2.24 5.24
N HIS A 30 1.14 2.57 6.10
CA HIS A 30 0.12 1.65 6.62
C HIS A 30 -1.26 2.08 6.14
N GLN A 31 -1.82 1.36 5.16
CA GLN A 31 -3.10 1.72 4.57
C GLN A 31 -4.13 0.62 4.77
N THR A 32 -5.38 1.01 4.96
CA THR A 32 -6.52 0.11 5.10
C THR A 32 -7.48 0.31 3.95
N GLY A 33 -7.94 -0.78 3.34
CA GLY A 33 -8.91 -0.76 2.24
C GLY A 33 -9.90 -1.92 2.28
N HIS A 34 -10.94 -1.78 1.48
CA HIS A 34 -11.97 -2.78 1.23
C HIS A 34 -11.81 -3.37 -0.18
N PRO A 35 -12.45 -4.51 -0.49
CA PRO A 35 -12.45 -5.05 -1.85
C PRO A 35 -12.85 -4.01 -2.90
N GLY A 36 -11.99 -3.80 -3.89
CA GLY A 36 -12.17 -2.82 -4.98
C GLY A 36 -11.63 -1.42 -4.70
N ASP A 37 -11.12 -1.14 -3.49
CA ASP A 37 -10.49 0.15 -3.20
C ASP A 37 -9.12 0.24 -3.88
N THR A 38 -8.72 1.47 -4.24
CA THR A 38 -7.38 1.81 -4.71
C THR A 38 -6.67 2.62 -3.64
N LEU A 39 -5.53 2.11 -3.18
CA LEU A 39 -4.68 2.71 -2.17
C LEU A 39 -3.48 3.36 -2.85
N GLN A 40 -3.25 4.65 -2.59
CA GLN A 40 -2.18 5.44 -3.21
C GLN A 40 -1.01 5.57 -2.26
N PHE A 41 0.18 5.16 -2.69
CA PHE A 41 1.41 5.27 -1.91
C PHE A 41 2.24 6.44 -2.40
N LEU A 42 2.12 7.54 -1.67
CA LEU A 42 2.91 8.76 -1.89
C LEU A 42 4.12 8.76 -0.97
N GLY A 43 5.15 9.51 -1.37
CA GLY A 43 6.33 9.67 -0.55
C GLY A 43 7.38 10.57 -1.17
N VAL A 44 8.45 10.77 -0.42
CA VAL A 44 9.60 11.59 -0.78
C VAL A 44 10.84 10.69 -0.95
N ILE A 45 11.60 10.93 -2.01
CA ILE A 45 12.92 10.33 -2.22
C ILE A 45 13.96 11.40 -1.92
N SER A 46 14.90 11.10 -1.02
CA SER A 46 15.95 12.03 -0.61
C SER A 46 17.33 11.44 -0.87
N ASN A 47 18.22 12.24 -1.44
CA ASN A 47 19.64 11.93 -1.54
C ASN A 47 20.39 12.71 -0.45
N THR A 48 20.76 12.02 0.64
CA THR A 48 21.50 12.62 1.76
C THR A 48 23.02 12.62 1.55
N GLY A 49 23.50 11.95 0.48
CA GLY A 49 24.88 11.95 0.05
C GLY A 49 25.32 13.25 -0.63
N SER A 50 26.58 13.34 -1.03
CA SER A 50 27.16 14.51 -1.70
C SER A 50 27.07 14.45 -3.23
N ASP A 51 26.94 13.25 -3.80
CA ASP A 51 27.02 13.03 -5.24
C ASP A 51 25.63 12.83 -5.84
N SER A 52 25.49 13.20 -7.12
CA SER A 52 24.26 12.93 -7.87
C SER A 52 24.07 11.45 -8.11
N VAL A 53 22.81 10.98 -8.00
CA VAL A 53 22.42 9.60 -8.26
C VAL A 53 21.33 9.55 -9.33
N PHE A 54 21.46 8.62 -10.27
CA PHE A 54 20.41 8.30 -11.24
C PHE A 54 19.42 7.32 -10.62
N LEU A 55 18.13 7.55 -10.88
CA LEU A 55 17.02 6.70 -10.45
C LEU A 55 16.50 5.98 -11.70
N ASN A 56 16.78 4.68 -11.82
CA ASN A 56 16.63 3.96 -13.09
C ASN A 56 15.50 2.92 -13.08
N GLY A 57 14.90 2.68 -11.93
CA GLY A 57 13.80 1.75 -11.78
C GLY A 57 13.43 1.51 -10.33
N ASP A 58 12.45 0.68 -10.17
CA ASP A 58 12.00 0.22 -8.87
C ASP A 58 11.60 -1.25 -8.89
N GLY A 59 11.38 -1.80 -7.71
CA GLY A 59 10.84 -3.13 -7.50
C GLY A 59 9.82 -3.10 -6.40
N LEU A 60 8.69 -3.75 -6.61
CA LEU A 60 7.61 -3.78 -5.65
C LEU A 60 7.20 -5.20 -5.34
N THR A 61 7.09 -5.52 -4.05
CA THR A 61 6.57 -6.80 -3.57
C THR A 61 5.42 -6.55 -2.61
N LEU A 62 4.35 -7.29 -2.79
CA LEU A 62 3.23 -7.41 -1.86
C LEU A 62 2.72 -8.84 -2.01
N SER A 63 2.56 -9.58 -0.92
CA SER A 63 2.22 -10.99 -0.98
C SER A 63 1.06 -11.35 -0.06
N GLY A 64 0.40 -12.45 -0.38
CA GLY A 64 -0.66 -13.01 0.46
C GLY A 64 -2.04 -12.44 0.24
N ILE A 65 -2.19 -11.51 -0.70
CA ILE A 65 -3.46 -10.86 -1.05
C ILE A 65 -3.58 -10.71 -2.57
N SER A 66 -4.81 -10.71 -3.08
CA SER A 66 -5.11 -10.51 -4.51
C SER A 66 -5.27 -9.03 -4.83
N PHE A 67 -4.43 -8.50 -5.74
CA PHE A 67 -4.37 -7.09 -6.09
C PHE A 67 -3.87 -6.87 -7.52
N THR A 68 -3.97 -5.62 -7.99
CA THR A 68 -3.26 -5.09 -9.14
C THR A 68 -2.43 -3.88 -8.74
N ILE A 69 -1.24 -3.73 -9.33
CA ILE A 69 -0.38 -2.56 -9.13
C ILE A 69 -0.41 -1.69 -10.38
N ALA A 70 -0.55 -0.37 -10.18
CA ALA A 70 -0.20 0.63 -11.17
C ALA A 70 1.07 1.33 -10.70
N ASP A 71 2.19 0.94 -11.29
CA ASP A 71 3.49 1.54 -11.05
C ASP A 71 3.54 2.93 -11.71
N GLN A 72 4.00 3.93 -10.96
CA GLN A 72 4.10 5.32 -11.40
C GLN A 72 5.56 5.79 -11.55
N PHE A 73 6.54 4.91 -11.35
CA PHE A 73 7.95 5.27 -11.32
C PHE A 73 8.36 6.13 -12.51
N PHE A 74 8.17 5.66 -13.73
CA PHE A 74 8.58 6.37 -14.94
C PHE A 74 7.76 7.61 -15.27
N THR A 75 6.69 7.88 -14.50
CA THR A 75 5.79 9.02 -14.72
C THR A 75 6.07 10.17 -13.75
N THR A 76 6.41 9.84 -12.50
CA THR A 76 6.47 10.79 -11.38
C THR A 76 7.85 10.95 -10.78
N VAL A 77 8.69 9.91 -10.83
CA VAL A 77 10.01 9.92 -10.20
C VAL A 77 11.01 10.69 -11.11
N PRO A 78 11.82 11.63 -10.56
CA PRO A 78 12.84 12.31 -11.33
C PRO A 78 13.93 11.33 -11.79
N LEU A 79 14.53 11.57 -12.97
CA LEU A 79 15.59 10.69 -13.51
C LEU A 79 16.87 10.69 -12.65
N SER A 80 17.09 11.72 -11.86
CA SER A 80 18.24 11.81 -10.95
C SER A 80 17.97 12.77 -9.81
N LEU A 81 18.68 12.58 -8.71
CA LEU A 81 18.72 13.49 -7.56
C LEU A 81 20.15 13.95 -7.30
N GLY A 82 20.36 15.26 -7.25
CA GLY A 82 21.62 15.84 -6.82
C GLY A 82 21.91 15.54 -5.35
N GLY A 83 23.20 15.61 -4.96
CA GLY A 83 23.58 15.48 -3.55
C GLY A 83 22.87 16.48 -2.66
N GLY A 84 22.37 16.05 -1.51
CA GLY A 84 21.60 16.87 -0.57
C GLY A 84 20.20 17.29 -1.04
N SER A 85 19.70 16.73 -2.15
CA SER A 85 18.39 17.10 -2.72
C SER A 85 17.31 16.06 -2.39
N SER A 86 16.05 16.51 -2.38
CA SER A 86 14.87 15.64 -2.25
C SER A 86 13.88 15.90 -3.38
N SER A 87 13.10 14.88 -3.73
CA SER A 87 11.93 15.08 -4.58
C SER A 87 10.87 15.91 -3.86
N SER A 88 9.86 16.42 -4.60
CA SER A 88 8.59 16.74 -3.98
C SER A 88 7.92 15.44 -3.46
N ASP A 89 6.80 15.58 -2.80
CA ASP A 89 5.89 14.47 -2.56
C ASP A 89 5.34 13.96 -3.88
N ILE A 90 5.55 12.67 -4.18
CA ILE A 90 5.22 12.04 -5.47
C ILE A 90 4.45 10.74 -5.24
N LEU A 91 3.55 10.43 -6.15
CA LEU A 91 2.88 9.13 -6.19
C LEU A 91 3.86 8.08 -6.75
N LEU A 92 4.24 7.11 -5.92
CA LEU A 92 5.16 6.04 -6.29
C LEU A 92 4.42 4.89 -6.99
N PHE A 93 3.31 4.46 -6.41
CA PHE A 93 2.46 3.40 -6.97
C PHE A 93 1.06 3.40 -6.35
N ASP A 94 0.15 2.74 -7.06
CA ASP A 94 -1.20 2.43 -6.58
C ASP A 94 -1.36 0.93 -6.37
N VAL A 95 -2.09 0.54 -5.33
CA VAL A 95 -2.53 -0.85 -5.10
C VAL A 95 -4.05 -0.89 -5.16
N THR A 96 -4.60 -1.58 -6.15
CA THR A 96 -6.05 -1.82 -6.25
C THR A 96 -6.38 -3.22 -5.77
N LEU A 97 -7.16 -3.32 -4.71
CA LEU A 97 -7.61 -4.58 -4.13
C LEU A 97 -8.63 -5.25 -5.04
N SER A 98 -8.50 -6.56 -5.23
CA SER A 98 -9.44 -7.33 -6.06
C SER A 98 -10.87 -7.24 -5.54
N ASN A 99 -11.83 -7.32 -6.46
CA ASN A 99 -13.25 -7.36 -6.10
C ASN A 99 -13.99 -8.43 -6.95
N PRO A 100 -14.42 -9.56 -6.37
CA PRO A 100 -14.34 -9.89 -4.93
C PRO A 100 -12.90 -10.15 -4.45
N LEU A 101 -12.62 -9.79 -3.20
CA LEU A 101 -11.42 -10.20 -2.50
C LEU A 101 -11.73 -11.51 -1.77
N LEU A 102 -11.00 -12.56 -2.11
CA LEU A 102 -11.20 -13.90 -1.54
C LEU A 102 -10.23 -14.19 -0.39
N ASP A 103 -9.24 -13.32 -0.22
CA ASP A 103 -8.25 -13.44 0.84
C ASP A 103 -8.85 -13.01 2.18
N PRO A 104 -8.41 -13.63 3.30
CA PRO A 104 -8.89 -13.28 4.63
C PRO A 104 -8.67 -11.80 4.97
N ALA A 105 -9.48 -11.22 5.84
CA ALA A 105 -9.16 -9.93 6.43
C ALA A 105 -7.86 -10.04 7.24
N GLY A 106 -6.98 -9.05 7.11
CA GLY A 106 -5.67 -9.08 7.75
C GLY A 106 -4.73 -8.00 7.23
N THR A 107 -3.50 -8.00 7.76
CA THR A 107 -2.44 -7.10 7.34
C THR A 107 -1.41 -7.85 6.49
N TYR A 108 -1.13 -7.32 5.32
CA TYR A 108 -0.29 -7.89 4.29
C TYR A 108 0.94 -7.01 4.07
N PRO A 109 2.14 -7.50 4.39
CA PRO A 109 3.37 -6.72 4.26
C PRO A 109 3.81 -6.63 2.80
N GLY A 110 4.36 -5.47 2.45
CA GLY A 110 5.00 -5.19 1.19
C GLY A 110 6.33 -4.48 1.35
N SER A 111 7.09 -4.43 0.27
CA SER A 111 8.36 -3.71 0.19
C SER A 111 8.48 -3.03 -1.17
N TYR A 112 8.92 -1.78 -1.14
CA TYR A 112 9.31 -0.99 -2.29
C TYR A 112 10.83 -0.84 -2.29
N THR A 113 11.47 -1.11 -3.44
CA THR A 113 12.92 -1.02 -3.61
C THR A 113 13.22 -0.07 -4.76
N LEU A 114 14.06 0.93 -4.53
CA LEU A 114 14.50 1.89 -5.53
C LEU A 114 15.82 1.43 -6.14
N LEU A 115 15.90 1.41 -7.47
CA LEU A 115 17.06 0.97 -8.23
C LEU A 115 17.69 2.14 -8.98
N GLY A 116 19.03 2.13 -9.11
CA GLY A 116 19.75 3.17 -9.83
C GLY A 116 21.23 3.11 -9.56
N GLY A 117 21.90 4.28 -9.57
CA GLY A 117 23.34 4.38 -9.27
C GLY A 117 24.05 5.54 -9.92
N VAL A 118 25.32 5.37 -10.26
CA VAL A 118 26.21 6.44 -10.75
C VAL A 118 25.90 6.89 -12.17
N ASP A 119 25.17 6.09 -12.94
CA ASP A 119 24.78 6.42 -14.31
C ASP A 119 23.37 5.87 -14.64
N GLY A 120 22.87 6.20 -15.84
CA GLY A 120 21.54 5.82 -16.30
C GLY A 120 21.32 4.32 -16.60
N ASN A 121 22.35 3.47 -16.48
CA ASN A 121 22.26 2.03 -16.68
C ASN A 121 22.46 1.22 -15.39
N ALA A 122 22.88 1.87 -14.31
CA ALA A 122 23.10 1.23 -13.02
C ALA A 122 21.78 0.66 -12.47
N GLN A 123 21.85 -0.52 -11.86
CA GLN A 123 20.70 -1.21 -11.26
C GLN A 123 21.03 -1.66 -9.82
N ASP A 124 21.79 -0.83 -9.12
CA ASP A 124 22.11 -1.08 -7.71
C ASP A 124 20.85 -0.83 -6.87
N ASN A 125 20.70 -1.57 -5.77
CA ASN A 125 19.69 -1.27 -4.78
C ASN A 125 20.11 -0.03 -3.99
N LEU A 126 19.42 1.08 -4.22
CA LEU A 126 19.72 2.36 -3.58
C LEU A 126 19.02 2.51 -2.23
N ALA A 127 17.77 2.05 -2.13
CA ALA A 127 16.97 2.15 -0.92
C ALA A 127 15.85 1.11 -0.93
N SER A 128 15.38 0.74 0.26
CA SER A 128 14.17 -0.05 0.41
C SER A 128 13.31 0.53 1.54
N ALA A 129 12.01 0.56 1.32
CA ALA A 129 11.03 1.00 2.30
C ALA A 129 9.90 -0.04 2.43
N ASN A 130 9.49 -0.34 3.64
CA ASN A 130 8.40 -1.27 3.90
C ASN A 130 7.07 -0.53 3.96
N PHE A 131 6.01 -1.20 3.54
CA PHE A 131 4.63 -0.76 3.69
C PHE A 131 3.74 -1.96 4.03
N ASP A 132 2.51 -1.70 4.39
CA ASP A 132 1.51 -2.76 4.51
C ASP A 132 0.12 -2.30 4.05
N VAL A 133 -0.67 -3.28 3.67
CA VAL A 133 -2.08 -3.13 3.32
C VAL A 133 -2.91 -3.96 4.28
N THR A 134 -3.78 -3.31 5.03
CA THR A 134 -4.74 -3.97 5.90
C THR A 134 -6.10 -4.03 5.19
N THR A 135 -6.64 -5.24 5.05
CA THR A 135 -7.99 -5.43 4.53
C THR A 135 -8.98 -5.59 5.67
N ALA A 136 -10.04 -4.81 5.62
CA ALA A 136 -11.17 -4.96 6.52
C ALA A 136 -12.25 -5.81 5.85
N ASP A 137 -12.88 -6.69 6.63
CA ASP A 137 -14.11 -7.35 6.17
C ASP A 137 -15.13 -6.29 5.81
N ARG A 138 -15.82 -6.48 4.69
CA ARG A 138 -17.08 -5.76 4.51
C ARG A 138 -17.96 -6.18 5.68
N THR A 139 -18.26 -5.26 6.58
CA THR A 139 -19.34 -5.49 7.53
C THR A 139 -20.55 -5.89 6.72
N THR A 140 -20.92 -7.16 6.79
CA THR A 140 -22.21 -7.59 6.24
C THR A 140 -23.23 -6.73 6.95
N VAL A 141 -23.75 -5.71 6.25
CA VAL A 141 -24.91 -4.99 6.76
C VAL A 141 -25.94 -6.06 7.02
N PRO A 142 -26.39 -6.30 8.27
CA PRO A 142 -27.40 -7.29 8.55
C PRO A 142 -28.52 -7.02 7.57
N GLU A 143 -28.91 -8.04 6.79
CA GLU A 143 -30.01 -7.89 5.85
C GLU A 143 -31.14 -7.18 6.60
N PRO A 144 -31.61 -6.03 6.11
CA PRO A 144 -32.64 -5.30 6.81
C PRO A 144 -33.70 -6.31 7.17
N SER A 145 -34.26 -6.23 8.35
CA SER A 145 -35.22 -7.17 8.93
C SER A 145 -36.50 -7.39 8.08
N THR A 146 -36.35 -7.21 6.78
CA THR A 146 -37.38 -7.50 5.77
C THR A 146 -37.88 -8.93 5.86
N MET A 147 -36.99 -9.91 6.14
CA MET A 147 -37.40 -11.28 6.38
C MET A 147 -38.16 -11.40 7.70
N SER A 148 -37.75 -10.70 8.74
CA SER A 148 -38.48 -10.64 10.02
C SER A 148 -39.83 -9.90 9.84
N LEU A 149 -39.79 -8.78 9.08
CA LEU A 149 -41.01 -8.01 8.80
C LEU A 149 -41.98 -8.82 7.94
N LEU A 150 -41.49 -9.56 6.95
CA LEU A 150 -42.29 -10.46 6.13
C LEU A 150 -42.90 -11.59 6.97
N GLY A 151 -42.11 -12.17 7.88
CA GLY A 151 -42.56 -13.18 8.83
C GLY A 151 -43.69 -12.67 9.73
N VAL A 152 -43.50 -11.47 10.30
CA VAL A 152 -44.53 -10.81 11.14
C VAL A 152 -45.78 -10.49 10.32
N ALA A 153 -45.65 -9.96 9.09
CA ALA A 153 -46.81 -9.67 8.22
C ALA A 153 -47.60 -10.93 7.85
N LEU A 154 -46.92 -12.03 7.55
CA LEU A 154 -47.55 -13.34 7.30
C LEU A 154 -48.26 -13.87 8.54
N ALA A 155 -47.62 -13.81 9.72
CA ALA A 155 -48.23 -14.25 10.97
C ALA A 155 -49.50 -13.44 11.29
N LEU A 156 -49.46 -12.12 11.15
CA LEU A 156 -50.63 -11.25 11.34
C LEU A 156 -51.77 -11.57 10.36
N SER A 157 -51.45 -11.83 9.09
CA SER A 157 -52.43 -12.18 8.08
C SER A 157 -53.16 -13.50 8.38
N LEU A 158 -52.44 -14.47 8.92
CA LEU A 158 -53.02 -15.75 9.35
C LEU A 158 -53.93 -15.61 10.58
N ILE A 159 -53.52 -14.77 11.55
CA ILE A 159 -54.33 -14.48 12.74
C ILE A 159 -55.65 -13.81 12.35
N VAL A 160 -55.60 -12.80 11.46
CA VAL A 160 -56.79 -12.11 10.99
C VAL A 160 -57.75 -13.07 10.28
N LYS A 161 -57.24 -13.95 9.42
CA LYS A 161 -58.07 -14.97 8.75
C LYS A 161 -58.69 -15.94 9.77
N PHE A 162 -57.92 -16.38 10.76
CA PHE A 162 -58.44 -17.30 11.77
C PHE A 162 -59.54 -16.67 12.62
N LEU A 163 -59.41 -15.40 13.00
CA LEU A 163 -60.42 -14.65 13.73
C LEU A 163 -61.68 -14.42 12.89
N ALA A 164 -61.54 -14.10 11.60
CA ALA A 164 -62.65 -13.90 10.70
C ALA A 164 -63.48 -15.20 10.48
N CYS A 165 -62.82 -16.35 10.41
CA CYS A 165 -63.52 -17.65 10.31
C CYS A 165 -64.27 -18.06 11.59
N ARG A 166 -63.83 -17.55 12.75
CA ARG A 166 -64.48 -17.89 14.05
C ARG A 166 -65.66 -17.00 14.41
N GLY A 167 -65.81 -15.87 13.72
CA GLY A 167 -66.86 -14.86 13.99
C GLY A 167 -68.15 -15.03 13.20
N ASN A 168 -68.37 -16.13 12.45
CA ASN A 168 -69.64 -16.38 11.74
C ASN A 168 -70.42 -17.50 12.46
N PRO A 169 -71.21 -17.21 13.53
CA PRO A 169 -72.19 -18.17 14.02
C PRO A 169 -73.26 -18.32 12.98
N SER A 170 -73.41 -19.52 12.41
CA SER A 170 -74.57 -19.87 11.55
C SER A 170 -75.86 -19.61 12.32
N ASN A 171 -76.59 -18.54 11.90
CA ASN A 171 -78.01 -18.43 12.23
C ASN A 171 -78.71 -19.57 11.51
N GLY A 172 -79.03 -20.61 12.23
CA GLY A 172 -80.00 -21.62 11.90
C GLY A 172 -81.28 -21.43 12.70
#